data_3b2b053e3127fbb89b1e14d9f71ffd70
#
_entry.id   3b2b053e3127fbb89b1e14d9f71ffd70
#
_cell.length_a   1.000
_cell.length_b   1.000
_cell.length_c   1.000
_cell.angle_alpha   90.00
_cell.angle_beta   90.00
_cell.angle_gamma   90.00
#
_symmetry.space_group_name_H-M   'P 1'
#
loop_
_entity.id
_entity.type
_entity.pdbx_description
1 polymer ?
#
loop_
_entity_poly.entity_id
_entity_poly.type
_entity_poly.pdbx_seq_one_letter_code
_entity_poly.pdbx_strand_id
1 'polypeptide(L)'
;IFGITTRRGGKIYLDGKETKNKTPHESIRNGFALLTEERRATGIFGILNVRENATVASLKKYMAGPFVSKKKMKVTTDKYIKSLKIKTPNQETKIRSLSGGNQQKVIFARWLLTDPTVLLLDEPTRGIDVGAKYEIYQLILDLAKKGKTVIMVSSEMAELLGVCDKILVMSGGRLAGEVDAKTT
;
A
#
# COMPACT_ATOMS: atom_id res chain seq x y z
N ILE A 1 5.50 13.12 3.02
CA ILE A 1 6.40 12.32 2.16
C ILE A 1 5.77 12.09 0.80
N PHE A 2 4.50 11.70 0.74
CA PHE A 2 3.81 11.35 -0.53
C PHE A 2 3.30 12.54 -1.36
N GLY A 3 3.39 13.77 -0.86
CA GLY A 3 2.99 14.98 -1.60
C GLY A 3 1.47 15.26 -1.64
N ILE A 4 0.70 14.70 -0.71
CA ILE A 4 -0.74 15.05 -0.53
C ILE A 4 -0.84 16.47 0.06
N THR A 5 0.04 16.79 1.00
CA THR A 5 0.15 18.12 1.62
C THR A 5 1.55 18.68 1.41
N THR A 6 1.66 20.00 1.42
CA THR A 6 2.96 20.68 1.30
C THR A 6 3.84 20.40 2.51
N ARG A 7 5.04 19.91 2.27
CA ARG A 7 6.04 19.67 3.32
C ARG A 7 6.57 21.01 3.84
N ARG A 8 6.63 21.17 5.17
CA ARG A 8 7.12 22.40 5.79
C ARG A 8 8.66 22.52 5.78
N GLY A 9 9.38 21.40 5.67
CA GLY A 9 10.84 21.39 5.68
C GLY A 9 11.43 19.99 5.51
N GLY A 10 12.74 19.87 5.68
CA GLY A 10 13.48 18.61 5.56
C GLY A 10 13.72 18.18 4.11
N LYS A 11 14.47 17.09 3.95
CA LYS A 11 14.79 16.47 2.66
C LYS A 11 14.46 14.98 2.68
N ILE A 12 14.16 14.42 1.53
CA ILE A 12 13.96 12.99 1.34
C ILE A 12 15.09 12.50 0.44
N TYR A 13 15.75 11.43 0.87
CA TYR A 13 16.77 10.75 0.07
C TYR A 13 16.31 9.32 -0.21
N LEU A 14 16.43 8.90 -1.46
CA LEU A 14 16.21 7.52 -1.88
C LEU A 14 17.47 7.05 -2.59
N ASP A 15 18.08 5.98 -2.09
CA ASP A 15 19.37 5.46 -2.59
C ASP A 15 20.45 6.55 -2.70
N GLY A 16 20.56 7.40 -1.67
CA GLY A 16 21.53 8.49 -1.59
C GLY A 16 21.21 9.73 -2.45
N LYS A 17 20.14 9.71 -3.24
CA LYS A 17 19.73 10.83 -4.10
C LYS A 17 18.56 11.61 -3.50
N GLU A 18 18.68 12.94 -3.48
CA GLU A 18 17.58 13.80 -3.04
C GLU A 18 16.37 13.62 -3.96
N THR A 19 15.24 13.26 -3.39
CA THR A 19 13.99 13.02 -4.09
C THR A 19 12.96 14.06 -3.70
N LYS A 20 12.39 14.73 -4.71
CA LYS A 20 11.35 15.74 -4.52
C LYS A 20 9.99 15.11 -4.82
N ASN A 21 9.16 14.95 -3.79
CA ASN A 21 7.80 14.43 -3.89
C ASN A 21 6.82 15.58 -3.59
N LYS A 22 6.65 16.50 -4.53
CA LYS A 22 5.75 17.66 -4.38
C LYS A 22 4.29 17.30 -4.61
N THR A 23 4.03 16.27 -5.41
CA THR A 23 2.70 15.79 -5.76
C THR A 23 2.64 14.26 -5.65
N PRO A 24 1.43 13.67 -5.45
CA PRO A 24 1.27 12.21 -5.48
C PRO A 24 1.75 11.57 -6.79
N HIS A 25 1.55 12.25 -7.91
CA HIS A 25 2.01 11.76 -9.21
C HIS A 25 3.55 11.66 -9.29
N GLU A 26 4.27 12.66 -8.75
CA GLU A 26 5.73 12.61 -8.65
C GLU A 26 6.18 11.48 -7.74
N SER A 27 5.51 11.30 -6.59
CA SER A 27 5.82 10.24 -5.63
C SER A 27 5.67 8.85 -6.24
N ILE A 28 4.58 8.60 -6.97
CA ILE A 28 4.37 7.33 -7.68
C ILE A 28 5.48 7.12 -8.71
N ARG A 29 5.84 8.14 -9.47
CA ARG A 29 6.91 8.06 -10.46
C ARG A 29 8.29 7.82 -9.83
N ASN A 30 8.51 8.33 -8.63
CA ASN A 30 9.72 8.13 -7.83
C ASN A 30 9.71 6.81 -7.03
N GLY A 31 8.74 5.92 -7.28
CA GLY A 31 8.69 4.60 -6.66
C GLY A 31 8.07 4.55 -5.27
N PHE A 32 7.25 5.54 -4.89
CA PHE A 32 6.51 5.53 -3.63
C PHE A 32 5.07 5.05 -3.85
N ALA A 33 4.57 4.28 -2.90
CA ALA A 33 3.16 3.89 -2.77
C ALA A 33 2.61 4.35 -1.43
N LEU A 34 1.32 4.67 -1.35
CA LEU A 34 0.66 5.08 -0.12
C LEU A 34 -0.65 4.33 0.08
N LEU A 35 -0.73 3.61 1.18
CA LEU A 35 -1.96 3.04 1.70
C LEU A 35 -2.44 3.96 2.83
N THR A 36 -3.65 4.45 2.72
CA THR A 36 -4.23 5.43 3.65
C THR A 36 -5.08 4.74 4.72
N GLU A 37 -5.15 5.36 5.90
CA GLU A 37 -5.92 4.90 7.05
C GLU A 37 -7.41 4.66 6.70
N GLU A 38 -8.06 5.65 6.09
CA GLU A 38 -9.47 5.62 5.75
C GLU A 38 -9.74 4.82 4.45
N ARG A 39 -9.64 3.48 4.53
CA ARG A 39 -9.81 2.59 3.37
C ARG A 39 -11.06 2.88 2.54
N ARG A 40 -12.21 3.08 3.21
CA ARG A 40 -13.50 3.27 2.51
C ARG A 40 -13.64 4.64 1.88
N ALA A 41 -13.08 5.67 2.51
CA ALA A 41 -13.18 7.04 2.03
C ALA A 41 -12.12 7.37 0.96
N THR A 42 -10.87 6.91 1.17
CA THR A 42 -9.73 7.33 0.36
C THR A 42 -9.01 6.18 -0.33
N GLY A 43 -9.19 4.95 0.16
CA GLY A 43 -8.46 3.78 -0.32
C GLY A 43 -9.12 3.08 -1.50
N ILE A 44 -10.47 2.99 -1.58
CA ILE A 44 -11.17 2.25 -2.62
C ILE A 44 -12.10 3.14 -3.46
N PHE A 45 -12.27 2.77 -4.72
CA PHE A 45 -13.34 3.30 -5.58
C PHE A 45 -14.55 2.35 -5.49
N GLY A 46 -15.46 2.62 -4.54
CA GLY A 46 -16.54 1.70 -4.15
C GLY A 46 -17.49 1.28 -5.28
N ILE A 47 -17.66 2.13 -6.29
CA ILE A 47 -18.49 1.85 -7.47
C ILE A 47 -17.80 0.98 -8.52
N LEU A 48 -16.45 0.86 -8.44
CA LEU A 48 -15.65 0.09 -9.37
C LEU A 48 -15.50 -1.36 -8.89
N ASN A 49 -15.18 -2.25 -9.83
CA ASN A 49 -14.92 -3.66 -9.55
C ASN A 49 -13.47 -3.89 -9.06
N VAL A 50 -13.14 -5.14 -8.71
CA VAL A 50 -11.81 -5.55 -8.23
C VAL A 50 -10.72 -5.22 -9.25
N ARG A 51 -10.93 -5.56 -10.54
CA ARG A 51 -9.95 -5.29 -11.61
C ARG A 51 -9.68 -3.81 -11.75
N GLU A 52 -10.71 -3.00 -11.83
CA GLU A 52 -10.59 -1.55 -11.99
C GLU A 52 -9.87 -0.93 -10.78
N ASN A 53 -10.24 -1.34 -9.56
CA ASN A 53 -9.55 -0.91 -8.35
C ASN A 53 -8.08 -1.31 -8.31
N ALA A 54 -7.73 -2.52 -8.73
CA ALA A 54 -6.35 -2.99 -8.75
C ALA A 54 -5.48 -2.25 -9.77
N THR A 55 -6.04 -1.88 -10.94
CA THR A 55 -5.23 -1.40 -12.07
C THR A 55 -5.20 0.12 -12.23
N VAL A 56 -6.06 0.87 -11.52
CA VAL A 56 -6.22 2.33 -11.73
C VAL A 56 -4.93 3.14 -11.59
N ALA A 57 -4.05 2.79 -10.64
CA ALA A 57 -2.79 3.50 -10.43
C ALA A 57 -1.72 3.20 -11.51
N SER A 58 -1.94 2.15 -12.31
CA SER A 58 -1.00 1.67 -13.33
C SER A 58 -1.61 1.60 -14.73
N LEU A 59 -2.68 2.35 -15.02
CA LEU A 59 -3.43 2.29 -16.29
C LEU A 59 -2.55 2.43 -17.54
N LYS A 60 -1.49 3.23 -17.48
CA LYS A 60 -0.53 3.39 -18.59
C LYS A 60 0.08 2.06 -19.05
N LYS A 61 0.26 1.08 -18.15
CA LYS A 61 0.78 -0.25 -18.47
C LYS A 61 -0.17 -1.08 -19.35
N TYR A 62 -1.44 -0.71 -19.38
CA TYR A 62 -2.50 -1.44 -20.10
C TYR A 62 -2.95 -0.73 -21.38
N MET A 63 -2.30 0.36 -21.77
CA MET A 63 -2.61 1.07 -23.00
C MET A 63 -2.30 0.21 -24.23
N ALA A 64 -3.19 0.28 -25.22
CA ALA A 64 -3.04 -0.27 -26.55
C ALA A 64 -3.46 0.82 -27.55
N GLY A 65 -2.51 1.67 -27.95
CA GLY A 65 -2.81 2.93 -28.62
C GLY A 65 -3.60 3.85 -27.70
N PRO A 66 -4.71 4.47 -28.14
CA PRO A 66 -5.53 5.35 -27.33
C PRO A 66 -6.48 4.61 -26.36
N PHE A 67 -6.55 3.28 -26.42
CA PHE A 67 -7.50 2.47 -25.65
C PHE A 67 -6.82 1.68 -24.53
N VAL A 68 -7.58 1.37 -23.48
CA VAL A 68 -7.13 0.48 -22.40
C VAL A 68 -7.51 -0.96 -22.68
N SER A 69 -6.53 -1.86 -22.68
CA SER A 69 -6.73 -3.29 -22.95
C SER A 69 -7.32 -4.00 -21.72
N LYS A 70 -8.63 -4.25 -21.75
CA LYS A 70 -9.32 -5.05 -20.72
C LYS A 70 -8.71 -6.45 -20.57
N LYS A 71 -8.24 -7.07 -21.67
CA LYS A 71 -7.59 -8.39 -21.65
C LYS A 71 -6.31 -8.39 -20.84
N LYS A 72 -5.43 -7.39 -21.02
CA LYS A 72 -4.19 -7.25 -20.24
C LYS A 72 -4.49 -7.01 -18.77
N MET A 73 -5.46 -6.13 -18.46
CA MET A 73 -5.89 -5.88 -17.07
C MET A 73 -6.39 -7.18 -16.41
N LYS A 74 -7.23 -7.97 -17.14
CA LYS A 74 -7.77 -9.23 -16.66
C LYS A 74 -6.67 -10.20 -16.26
N VAL A 75 -5.75 -10.49 -17.14
CA VAL A 75 -4.62 -11.42 -16.88
C VAL A 75 -3.80 -10.99 -15.68
N THR A 76 -3.49 -9.71 -15.60
CA THR A 76 -2.70 -9.18 -14.50
C THR A 76 -3.46 -9.24 -13.16
N THR A 77 -4.74 -8.88 -13.17
CA THR A 77 -5.57 -8.92 -11.95
C THR A 77 -5.73 -10.35 -11.44
N ASP A 78 -5.96 -11.33 -12.31
CA ASP A 78 -6.05 -12.75 -11.93
C ASP A 78 -4.77 -13.26 -11.27
N LYS A 79 -3.59 -12.80 -11.76
CA LYS A 79 -2.31 -13.10 -11.12
C LYS A 79 -2.25 -12.57 -9.69
N TYR A 80 -2.67 -11.33 -9.46
CA TYR A 80 -2.65 -10.72 -8.12
C TYR A 80 -3.74 -11.28 -7.19
N ILE A 81 -4.92 -11.62 -7.71
CA ILE A 81 -5.95 -12.34 -6.94
C ILE A 81 -5.37 -13.63 -6.37
N LYS A 82 -4.65 -14.40 -7.19
CA LYS A 82 -4.02 -15.65 -6.76
C LYS A 82 -2.87 -15.41 -5.78
N SER A 83 -1.92 -14.53 -6.12
CA SER A 83 -0.70 -14.32 -5.33
C SER A 83 -0.98 -13.71 -3.96
N LEU A 84 -1.96 -12.83 -3.84
CA LEU A 84 -2.37 -12.19 -2.58
C LEU A 84 -3.53 -12.94 -1.89
N LYS A 85 -3.96 -14.08 -2.45
CA LYS A 85 -5.08 -14.87 -1.92
C LYS A 85 -6.33 -14.02 -1.67
N ILE A 86 -6.71 -13.17 -2.64
CA ILE A 86 -7.90 -12.32 -2.54
C ILE A 86 -9.13 -13.18 -2.71
N LYS A 87 -9.97 -13.26 -1.67
CA LYS A 87 -11.25 -14.00 -1.72
C LYS A 87 -12.29 -13.15 -2.43
N THR A 88 -12.54 -13.46 -3.69
CA THR A 88 -13.55 -12.83 -4.54
C THR A 88 -14.13 -13.86 -5.52
N PRO A 89 -15.44 -13.82 -5.86
CA PRO A 89 -16.01 -14.70 -6.88
C PRO A 89 -15.31 -14.55 -8.23
N ASN A 90 -15.05 -13.32 -8.64
CA ASN A 90 -14.30 -12.96 -9.84
C ASN A 90 -13.83 -11.50 -9.77
N GLN A 91 -13.07 -11.06 -10.74
CA GLN A 91 -12.52 -9.70 -10.79
C GLN A 91 -13.54 -8.61 -11.19
N GLU A 92 -14.74 -8.98 -11.68
CA GLU A 92 -15.85 -8.06 -11.98
C GLU A 92 -16.69 -7.73 -10.73
N THR A 93 -16.47 -8.46 -9.64
CA THR A 93 -17.15 -8.24 -8.36
C THR A 93 -16.88 -6.81 -7.86
N LYS A 94 -17.94 -6.10 -7.45
CA LYS A 94 -17.78 -4.76 -6.87
C LYS A 94 -16.95 -4.80 -5.60
N ILE A 95 -15.96 -3.93 -5.47
CA ILE A 95 -15.01 -3.97 -4.34
C ILE A 95 -15.71 -3.81 -2.98
N ARG A 96 -16.79 -3.01 -2.92
CA ARG A 96 -17.55 -2.78 -1.69
C ARG A 96 -18.22 -4.02 -1.11
N SER A 97 -18.43 -5.08 -1.91
CA SER A 97 -19.01 -6.35 -1.44
C SER A 97 -17.99 -7.30 -0.81
N LEU A 98 -16.70 -6.99 -0.89
CA LEU A 98 -15.66 -7.79 -0.27
C LEU A 98 -15.53 -7.45 1.22
N SER A 99 -15.02 -8.42 2.01
CA SER A 99 -14.60 -8.17 3.38
C SER A 99 -13.47 -7.14 3.46
N GLY A 100 -13.30 -6.50 4.63
CA GLY A 100 -12.27 -5.49 4.85
C GLY A 100 -10.87 -5.96 4.47
N GLY A 101 -10.47 -7.16 4.88
CA GLY A 101 -9.17 -7.73 4.55
C GLY A 101 -8.98 -7.97 3.05
N ASN A 102 -10.02 -8.40 2.32
CA ASN A 102 -9.93 -8.56 0.87
C ASN A 102 -9.89 -7.24 0.13
N GLN A 103 -10.64 -6.22 0.59
CA GLN A 103 -10.52 -4.85 0.07
C GLN A 103 -9.07 -4.34 0.23
N GLN A 104 -8.47 -4.55 1.40
CA GLN A 104 -7.09 -4.15 1.69
C GLN A 104 -6.10 -4.82 0.75
N LYS A 105 -6.23 -6.12 0.51
CA LYS A 105 -5.40 -6.86 -0.45
C LYS A 105 -5.54 -6.34 -1.88
N VAL A 106 -6.73 -5.87 -2.29
CA VAL A 106 -6.92 -5.22 -3.60
C VAL A 106 -6.16 -3.89 -3.65
N ILE A 107 -6.13 -3.12 -2.56
CA ILE A 107 -5.32 -1.88 -2.49
C ILE A 107 -3.83 -2.21 -2.56
N PHE A 108 -3.36 -3.25 -1.86
CA PHE A 108 -1.97 -3.72 -2.01
C PHE A 108 -1.67 -4.13 -3.46
N ALA A 109 -2.57 -4.88 -4.12
CA ALA A 109 -2.42 -5.22 -5.54
C ALA A 109 -2.28 -3.98 -6.42
N ARG A 110 -3.09 -2.93 -6.19
CA ARG A 110 -3.01 -1.65 -6.90
C ARG A 110 -1.61 -1.05 -6.83
N TRP A 111 -1.07 -0.96 -5.62
CA TRP A 111 0.22 -0.34 -5.42
C TRP A 111 1.37 -1.22 -5.90
N LEU A 112 1.33 -2.52 -5.66
CA LEU A 112 2.33 -3.45 -6.18
C LEU A 112 2.40 -3.46 -7.71
N LEU A 113 1.30 -3.17 -8.38
CA LEU A 113 1.26 -3.00 -9.85
C LEU A 113 2.02 -1.76 -10.33
N THR A 114 2.28 -0.77 -9.50
CA THR A 114 3.16 0.36 -9.82
C THR A 114 4.64 0.01 -9.69
N ASP A 115 4.96 -1.14 -9.07
CA ASP A 115 6.31 -1.61 -8.72
C ASP A 115 7.06 -0.62 -7.83
N PRO A 116 6.54 -0.31 -6.63
CA PRO A 116 7.14 0.68 -5.74
C PRO A 116 8.42 0.15 -5.10
N THR A 117 9.35 1.07 -4.79
CA THR A 117 10.52 0.81 -3.94
C THR A 117 10.14 1.01 -2.47
N VAL A 118 9.32 2.04 -2.19
CA VAL A 118 8.92 2.43 -0.84
C VAL A 118 7.41 2.33 -0.69
N LEU A 119 6.94 1.62 0.34
CA LEU A 119 5.54 1.54 0.72
C LEU A 119 5.32 2.33 2.03
N LEU A 120 4.45 3.32 1.96
CA LEU A 120 3.96 4.06 3.11
C LEU A 120 2.61 3.44 3.51
N LEU A 121 2.52 2.84 4.67
CA LEU A 121 1.34 2.13 5.16
C LEU A 121 0.81 2.83 6.40
N ASP A 122 -0.33 3.48 6.27
CA ASP A 122 -0.99 4.20 7.35
C ASP A 122 -2.14 3.36 7.88
N GLU A 123 -2.01 2.85 9.11
CA GLU A 123 -2.96 1.94 9.77
C GLU A 123 -3.43 0.78 8.87
N PRO A 124 -2.50 -0.04 8.31
CA PRO A 124 -2.82 -0.98 7.25
C PRO A 124 -3.80 -2.08 7.65
N THR A 125 -4.02 -2.31 8.93
CA THR A 125 -4.87 -3.37 9.48
C THR A 125 -6.10 -2.84 10.21
N ARG A 126 -6.32 -1.53 10.20
CA ARG A 126 -7.46 -0.91 10.87
C ARG A 126 -8.80 -1.39 10.32
N GLY A 127 -9.68 -1.82 11.21
CA GLY A 127 -11.02 -2.32 10.84
C GLY A 127 -11.00 -3.61 10.03
N ILE A 128 -10.00 -4.46 10.25
CA ILE A 128 -9.85 -5.79 9.66
C ILE A 128 -9.94 -6.83 10.77
N ASP A 129 -10.55 -7.96 10.49
CA ASP A 129 -10.62 -9.10 11.42
C ASP A 129 -9.22 -9.71 11.68
N VAL A 130 -9.06 -10.37 12.84
CA VAL A 130 -7.77 -10.88 13.35
C VAL A 130 -7.10 -11.84 12.35
N GLY A 131 -7.87 -12.72 11.71
CA GLY A 131 -7.32 -13.66 10.74
C GLY A 131 -6.77 -12.96 9.50
N ALA A 132 -7.49 -11.95 9.01
CA ALA A 132 -7.03 -11.18 7.86
C ALA A 132 -5.88 -10.22 8.21
N LYS A 133 -5.78 -9.69 9.45
CA LYS A 133 -4.62 -8.94 9.92
C LYS A 133 -3.33 -9.75 9.74
N TYR A 134 -3.33 -11.00 10.20
CA TYR A 134 -2.17 -11.89 10.07
C TYR A 134 -1.73 -12.06 8.60
N GLU A 135 -2.68 -12.22 7.68
CA GLU A 135 -2.37 -12.33 6.24
C GLU A 135 -1.74 -11.02 5.69
N ILE A 136 -2.13 -9.85 6.21
CA ILE A 136 -1.52 -8.56 5.84
C ILE A 136 -0.10 -8.45 6.41
N TYR A 137 0.15 -8.88 7.66
CA TYR A 137 1.50 -8.90 8.24
C TYR A 137 2.45 -9.78 7.43
N GLN A 138 2.02 -10.99 7.05
CA GLN A 138 2.82 -11.87 6.20
C GLN A 138 3.14 -11.22 4.85
N LEU A 139 2.17 -10.52 4.25
CA LEU A 139 2.39 -9.78 3.01
C LEU A 139 3.43 -8.68 3.18
N ILE A 140 3.38 -7.89 4.27
CA ILE A 140 4.33 -6.83 4.57
C ILE A 140 5.75 -7.41 4.75
N LEU A 141 5.87 -8.48 5.54
CA LEU A 141 7.15 -9.17 5.77
C LEU A 141 7.73 -9.74 4.46
N ASP A 142 6.89 -10.32 3.61
CA ASP A 142 7.32 -10.85 2.31
C ASP A 142 7.79 -9.74 1.36
N LEU A 143 7.20 -8.55 1.43
CA LEU A 143 7.63 -7.40 0.65
C LEU A 143 8.98 -6.88 1.14
N ALA A 144 9.19 -6.79 2.46
CA ALA A 144 10.46 -6.40 3.05
C ALA A 144 11.58 -7.41 2.67
N LYS A 145 11.32 -8.72 2.76
CA LYS A 145 12.25 -9.78 2.31
C LYS A 145 12.62 -9.68 0.83
N LYS A 146 11.72 -9.12 -0.01
CA LYS A 146 11.99 -8.85 -1.43
C LYS A 146 12.72 -7.53 -1.68
N GLY A 147 13.23 -6.88 -0.63
CA GLY A 147 14.00 -5.65 -0.72
C GLY A 147 13.16 -4.37 -0.85
N LYS A 148 11.86 -4.44 -0.59
CA LYS A 148 11.03 -3.22 -0.53
C LYS A 148 11.21 -2.54 0.82
N THR A 149 11.32 -1.22 0.83
CA THR A 149 11.30 -0.44 2.06
C THR A 149 9.85 -0.22 2.50
N VAL A 150 9.55 -0.54 3.75
CA VAL A 150 8.20 -0.32 4.32
C VAL A 150 8.30 0.67 5.47
N ILE A 151 7.49 1.72 5.42
CA ILE A 151 7.26 2.66 6.52
C ILE A 151 5.82 2.47 6.95
N MET A 152 5.63 1.93 8.15
CA MET A 152 4.31 1.63 8.70
C MET A 152 4.00 2.58 9.86
N VAL A 153 2.81 3.16 9.85
CA VAL A 153 2.23 3.87 10.98
C VAL A 153 1.15 2.98 11.57
N SER A 154 1.19 2.75 12.87
CA SER A 154 0.16 2.02 13.61
C SER A 154 0.04 2.56 15.03
N SER A 155 -1.17 2.58 15.53
CA SER A 155 -1.50 2.85 16.93
C SER A 155 -1.39 1.59 17.83
N GLU A 156 -1.28 0.40 17.22
CA GLU A 156 -1.16 -0.88 17.92
C GLU A 156 0.32 -1.27 18.07
N MET A 157 0.91 -1.06 19.26
CA MET A 157 2.32 -1.38 19.53
C MET A 157 2.68 -2.85 19.24
N ALA A 158 1.77 -3.77 19.55
CA ALA A 158 1.98 -5.21 19.29
C ALA A 158 2.18 -5.52 17.79
N GLU A 159 1.51 -4.78 16.89
CA GLU A 159 1.73 -4.92 15.45
C GLU A 159 3.14 -4.48 15.06
N LEU A 160 3.57 -3.32 15.56
CA LEU A 160 4.89 -2.78 15.25
C LEU A 160 6.02 -3.69 15.74
N LEU A 161 5.91 -4.21 16.97
CA LEU A 161 6.89 -5.16 17.53
C LEU A 161 6.96 -6.47 16.73
N GLY A 162 5.82 -6.92 16.18
CA GLY A 162 5.76 -8.17 15.41
C GLY A 162 6.21 -8.06 13.94
N VAL A 163 6.23 -6.84 13.37
CA VAL A 163 6.40 -6.66 11.91
C VAL A 163 7.58 -5.77 11.55
N CYS A 164 7.96 -4.80 12.41
CA CYS A 164 9.00 -3.82 12.12
C CYS A 164 10.36 -4.25 12.67
N ASP A 165 11.44 -3.81 12.02
CA ASP A 165 12.81 -3.94 12.54
C ASP A 165 13.13 -2.80 13.51
N LYS A 166 12.59 -1.59 13.25
CA LYS A 166 12.84 -0.36 13.98
C LYS A 166 11.54 0.41 14.20
N ILE A 167 11.33 0.94 15.39
CA ILE A 167 10.14 1.70 15.76
C ILE A 167 10.56 3.10 16.17
N LEU A 168 9.95 4.11 15.54
CA LEU A 168 10.08 5.51 15.93
C LEU A 168 8.83 5.93 16.70
N VAL A 169 9.00 6.30 17.97
CA VAL A 169 7.91 6.73 18.83
C VAL A 169 7.68 8.23 18.68
N MET A 170 6.46 8.60 18.27
CA MET A 170 6.07 10.00 18.08
C MET A 170 5.17 10.46 19.24
N SER A 171 5.42 11.67 19.76
CA SER A 171 4.57 12.31 20.78
C SER A 171 4.51 13.81 20.53
N GLY A 172 3.30 14.37 20.52
CA GLY A 172 3.09 15.82 20.29
C GLY A 172 3.73 16.34 18.99
N GLY A 173 3.78 15.52 17.92
CA GLY A 173 4.40 15.87 16.63
C GLY A 173 5.94 15.87 16.64
N ARG A 174 6.57 15.34 17.69
CA ARG A 174 8.02 15.22 17.85
C ARG A 174 8.44 13.77 18.00
N LEU A 175 9.64 13.43 17.55
CA LEU A 175 10.27 12.16 17.84
C LEU A 175 10.60 12.08 19.32
N ALA A 176 9.96 11.17 20.05
CA ALA A 176 10.16 10.95 21.49
C ALA A 176 11.22 9.89 21.77
N GLY A 177 11.39 8.92 20.89
CA GLY A 177 12.38 7.87 21.04
C GLY A 177 12.44 6.92 19.84
N GLU A 178 13.42 6.05 19.89
CA GLU A 178 13.67 4.99 18.90
C GLU A 178 13.84 3.67 19.65
N VAL A 179 13.21 2.60 19.14
CA VAL A 179 13.25 1.26 19.70
C VAL A 179 13.65 0.28 18.59
N ASP A 180 14.58 -0.59 18.87
CA ASP A 180 14.91 -1.74 18.02
C ASP A 180 13.98 -2.90 18.40
N ALA A 181 13.09 -3.29 17.49
CA ALA A 181 12.10 -4.33 17.76
C ALA A 181 12.70 -5.74 17.94
N LYS A 182 13.97 -5.95 17.57
CA LYS A 182 14.65 -7.24 17.73
C LYS A 182 15.30 -7.42 19.11
N THR A 183 15.52 -6.33 19.84
CA THR A 183 16.20 -6.33 21.14
C THR A 183 15.26 -6.09 22.32
N THR A 184 13.96 -5.90 22.04
CA THR A 184 12.92 -5.66 23.02
C THR A 184 11.96 -6.84 23.09
#